data_ef093cd58863d182b4441fabb05c96e1
#
_entry.id   ef093cd58863d182b4441fabb05c96e1
#
_cell.length_a   1.000
_cell.length_b   1.000
_cell.length_c   1.000
_cell.angle_alpha   90.00
_cell.angle_beta   90.00
_cell.angle_gamma   90.00
#
_symmetry.space_group_name_H-M   'P 1'
#
loop_
_entity.id
_entity.type
_entity.pdbx_description
1 polymer ?
#
loop_
_entity_poly.entity_id
_entity_poly.type
_entity_poly.pdbx_seq_one_letter_code
_entity_poly.pdbx_strand_id
1 'polypeptide(L)'
;MGQHAAIYGLDIETDTTEDGLDPAVASVRAVALSGATFDELYVGDEIDILRSLDARLNGLQPGVVATWNGSAFDLPFLADRARILGVDLGLKLCLDRRLTLQRAPLPGHAGAYRASWHDHGHLDTFRIYGESQSAAQRLSLRSLRRLVGLGAESVHPTRTQTL
;
A
#
# COMPACT_ATOMS: atom_id res chain seq x y z
N MET A 1 -27.12 16.68 1.41
CA MET A 1 -26.44 15.54 2.06
C MET A 1 -25.09 15.35 1.39
N GLY A 2 -24.00 15.60 2.10
CA GLY A 2 -22.67 15.39 1.57
C GLY A 2 -22.42 13.88 1.36
N GLN A 3 -22.20 13.46 0.13
CA GLN A 3 -21.69 12.13 -0.14
C GLN A 3 -20.24 12.10 0.39
N HIS A 4 -20.02 11.37 1.47
CA HIS A 4 -18.65 11.09 1.90
C HIS A 4 -18.00 10.18 0.87
N ALA A 5 -16.79 10.56 0.40
CA ALA A 5 -16.02 9.72 -0.49
C ALA A 5 -15.70 8.38 0.21
N ALA A 6 -15.82 7.27 -0.51
CA ALA A 6 -15.41 5.98 0.00
C ALA A 6 -13.89 5.98 0.23
N ILE A 7 -13.43 5.36 1.31
CA ILE A 7 -12.01 5.25 1.65
C ILE A 7 -11.66 3.78 1.72
N TYR A 8 -10.59 3.40 1.03
CA TYR A 8 -10.07 2.03 0.97
C TYR A 8 -8.63 2.01 1.46
N GLY A 9 -8.36 1.28 2.52
CA GLY A 9 -7.00 1.07 3.02
C GLY A 9 -6.28 0.02 2.18
N LEU A 10 -5.04 0.28 1.79
CA LEU A 10 -4.18 -0.64 1.04
C LEU A 10 -2.83 -0.77 1.73
N ASP A 11 -2.37 -2.00 1.87
CA ASP A 11 -1.04 -2.33 2.38
C ASP A 11 -0.49 -3.57 1.68
N ILE A 12 0.83 -3.63 1.46
CA ILE A 12 1.49 -4.77 0.82
C ILE A 12 2.55 -5.39 1.72
N GLU A 13 2.75 -6.68 1.56
CA GLU A 13 3.87 -7.42 2.13
C GLU A 13 4.73 -8.00 0.99
N THR A 14 6.02 -7.80 1.07
CA THR A 14 6.99 -8.26 0.09
C THR A 14 7.84 -9.42 0.61
N ASP A 15 8.45 -10.17 -0.31
CA ASP A 15 9.39 -11.23 0.05
C ASP A 15 10.69 -10.61 0.58
N THR A 16 11.02 -10.92 1.83
CA THR A 16 12.21 -10.39 2.52
C THR A 16 13.38 -11.36 2.55
N THR A 17 13.33 -12.44 1.76
CA THR A 17 14.41 -13.44 1.72
C THR A 17 15.72 -12.89 1.15
N GLU A 18 15.63 -11.93 0.24
CA GLU A 18 16.77 -11.17 -0.29
C GLU A 18 16.62 -9.69 0.10
N ASP A 19 16.21 -8.84 -0.82
CA ASP A 19 15.94 -7.43 -0.57
C ASP A 19 14.47 -7.13 -0.79
N GLY A 20 13.69 -7.10 0.28
CA GLY A 20 12.25 -6.81 0.25
C GLY A 20 11.89 -5.40 -0.22
N LEU A 21 12.87 -4.54 -0.42
CA LEU A 21 12.69 -3.17 -0.93
C LEU A 21 12.99 -3.05 -2.44
N ASP A 22 13.53 -4.10 -3.06
CA ASP A 22 13.85 -4.10 -4.49
C ASP A 22 12.81 -4.92 -5.27
N PRO A 23 11.94 -4.28 -6.07
CA PRO A 23 10.94 -4.99 -6.86
C PRO A 23 11.53 -5.85 -7.99
N ALA A 24 12.81 -5.71 -8.32
CA ALA A 24 13.48 -6.57 -9.30
C ALA A 24 13.72 -7.99 -8.76
N VAL A 25 13.91 -8.14 -7.45
CA VAL A 25 14.23 -9.41 -6.81
C VAL A 25 13.18 -9.89 -5.82
N ALA A 26 12.36 -9.00 -5.27
CA ALA A 26 11.31 -9.34 -4.32
C ALA A 26 9.93 -9.39 -4.98
N SER A 27 9.16 -10.42 -4.68
CA SER A 27 7.75 -10.54 -5.08
C SER A 27 6.81 -9.93 -4.04
N VAL A 28 5.61 -9.56 -4.47
CA VAL A 28 4.49 -9.27 -3.57
C VAL A 28 3.96 -10.58 -3.01
N ARG A 29 3.94 -10.72 -1.70
CA ARG A 29 3.51 -11.94 -1.00
C ARG A 29 2.08 -11.86 -0.51
N ALA A 30 1.65 -10.67 -0.15
CA ALA A 30 0.28 -10.41 0.28
C ALA A 30 -0.10 -8.96 0.00
N VAL A 31 -1.39 -8.73 -0.21
CA VAL A 31 -2.00 -7.40 -0.27
C VAL A 31 -3.24 -7.41 0.61
N ALA A 32 -3.33 -6.46 1.52
CA ALA A 32 -4.52 -6.19 2.30
C ALA A 32 -5.30 -5.03 1.68
N LEU A 33 -6.59 -5.19 1.50
CA LEU A 33 -7.52 -4.16 1.05
C LEU A 33 -8.69 -4.09 2.01
N SER A 34 -8.95 -2.94 2.60
CA SER A 34 -10.05 -2.72 3.53
C SER A 34 -10.95 -1.59 3.08
N GLY A 35 -12.22 -1.69 3.41
CA GLY A 35 -13.22 -0.65 3.22
C GLY A 35 -14.14 -0.56 4.44
N ALA A 36 -15.18 0.25 4.36
CA ALA A 36 -16.11 0.44 5.47
C ALA A 36 -16.84 -0.85 5.88
N THR A 37 -17.01 -1.80 4.96
CA THR A 37 -17.82 -3.01 5.14
C THR A 37 -17.08 -4.30 4.83
N PHE A 38 -15.78 -4.25 4.52
CA PHE A 38 -15.00 -5.43 4.18
C PHE A 38 -13.52 -5.29 4.57
N ASP A 39 -12.91 -6.42 4.84
CA ASP A 39 -11.46 -6.61 4.95
C ASP A 39 -11.08 -7.82 4.11
N GLU A 40 -10.21 -7.63 3.13
CA GLU A 40 -9.79 -8.66 2.17
C GLU A 40 -8.27 -8.81 2.20
N LEU A 41 -7.81 -10.05 2.11
CA LEU A 41 -6.40 -10.39 2.03
C LEU A 41 -6.17 -11.24 0.78
N TYR A 42 -5.29 -10.75 -0.09
CA TYR A 42 -4.87 -11.44 -1.31
C TYR A 42 -3.52 -12.09 -1.08
N VAL A 43 -3.46 -13.41 -1.23
CA VAL A 43 -2.26 -14.23 -1.07
C VAL A 43 -2.21 -15.31 -2.14
N GLY A 44 -1.04 -15.89 -2.38
CA GLY A 44 -0.86 -16.97 -3.33
C GLY A 44 0.03 -16.56 -4.51
N ASP A 45 -0.34 -16.90 -5.73
CA ASP A 45 0.40 -16.52 -6.93
C ASP A 45 0.38 -15.01 -7.12
N GLU A 46 1.55 -14.42 -7.40
CA GLU A 46 1.70 -12.96 -7.48
C GLU A 46 0.88 -12.35 -8.62
N ILE A 47 0.78 -13.02 -9.77
CA ILE A 47 -0.02 -12.54 -10.90
C ILE A 47 -1.49 -12.53 -10.52
N ASP A 48 -1.96 -13.55 -9.82
CA ASP A 48 -3.34 -13.63 -9.35
C ASP A 48 -3.63 -12.59 -8.29
N ILE A 49 -2.70 -12.31 -7.38
CA ILE A 49 -2.80 -11.22 -6.39
C ILE A 49 -3.01 -9.89 -7.12
N LEU A 50 -2.15 -9.55 -8.07
CA LEU A 50 -2.21 -8.28 -8.79
C LEU A 50 -3.48 -8.13 -9.61
N ARG A 51 -3.88 -9.16 -10.34
CA ARG A 51 -5.09 -9.16 -11.14
C ARG A 51 -6.37 -9.06 -10.30
N SER A 52 -6.41 -9.80 -9.20
CA SER A 52 -7.57 -9.80 -8.29
C SER A 52 -7.73 -8.44 -7.61
N LEU A 53 -6.62 -7.85 -7.14
CA LEU A 53 -6.62 -6.52 -6.56
C LEU A 53 -7.12 -5.46 -7.56
N ASP A 54 -6.58 -5.48 -8.78
CA ASP A 54 -6.95 -4.53 -9.83
C ASP A 54 -8.43 -4.64 -10.22
N ALA A 55 -8.91 -5.87 -10.41
CA ALA A 55 -10.31 -6.14 -10.70
C ALA A 55 -11.24 -5.68 -9.57
N ARG A 56 -10.82 -5.91 -8.32
CA ARG A 56 -11.58 -5.48 -7.14
C ARG A 56 -11.69 -3.96 -7.07
N LEU A 57 -10.58 -3.24 -7.22
CA LEU A 57 -10.58 -1.77 -7.23
C LEU A 57 -11.40 -1.21 -8.38
N ASN A 58 -11.36 -1.83 -9.56
CA ASN A 58 -12.18 -1.41 -10.71
C ASN A 58 -13.68 -1.58 -10.45
N GLY A 59 -14.08 -2.55 -9.64
CA GLY A 59 -15.49 -2.82 -9.29
C GLY A 59 -16.00 -2.05 -8.08
N LEU A 60 -15.14 -1.36 -7.32
CA LEU A 60 -15.55 -0.58 -6.15
C LEU A 60 -16.09 0.80 -6.56
N GLN A 61 -16.96 1.34 -5.71
CA GLN A 61 -17.41 2.72 -5.85
C GLN A 61 -16.21 3.67 -5.86
N PRO A 62 -16.16 4.66 -6.78
CA PRO A 62 -15.09 5.65 -6.81
C PRO A 62 -14.85 6.30 -5.46
N GLY A 63 -13.59 6.42 -5.06
CA GLY A 63 -13.21 6.94 -3.76
C GLY A 63 -11.72 7.23 -3.67
N VAL A 64 -11.14 6.98 -2.50
CA VAL A 64 -9.74 7.24 -2.21
C VAL A 64 -9.07 5.98 -1.69
N VAL A 65 -7.98 5.58 -2.32
CA VAL A 65 -7.07 4.55 -1.79
C VAL A 65 -6.11 5.22 -0.81
N ALA A 66 -6.16 4.82 0.44
CA ALA A 66 -5.29 5.33 1.50
C ALA A 66 -4.17 4.32 1.79
N THR A 67 -2.94 4.81 1.86
CA THR A 67 -1.76 4.00 2.17
C THR A 67 -0.93 4.65 3.28
N TRP A 68 0.03 3.91 3.80
CA TRP A 68 1.09 4.45 4.65
C TRP A 68 2.42 4.41 3.91
N ASN A 69 2.91 5.58 3.49
CA ASN A 69 4.11 5.74 2.66
C ASN A 69 4.00 5.09 1.26
N GLY A 70 2.78 4.84 0.78
CA GLY A 70 2.54 4.16 -0.48
C GLY A 70 2.94 4.97 -1.71
N SER A 71 3.01 6.30 -1.60
CA SER A 71 3.52 7.16 -2.68
C SER A 71 5.00 6.89 -3.02
N ALA A 72 5.78 6.42 -2.04
CA ALA A 72 7.19 6.11 -2.19
C ALA A 72 7.49 4.61 -2.24
N PHE A 73 6.59 3.76 -1.73
CA PHE A 73 6.83 2.32 -1.62
C PHE A 73 5.75 1.47 -2.30
N ASP A 74 4.57 1.30 -1.70
CA ASP A 74 3.57 0.32 -2.15
C ASP A 74 3.22 0.48 -3.63
N LEU A 75 2.88 1.69 -4.06
CA LEU A 75 2.38 1.92 -5.40
C LEU A 75 3.45 1.77 -6.48
N PRO A 76 4.65 2.38 -6.37
CA PRO A 76 5.72 2.14 -7.34
C PRO A 76 6.22 0.68 -7.30
N PHE A 77 6.21 0.02 -6.15
CA PHE A 77 6.55 -1.41 -6.05
C PHE A 77 5.55 -2.27 -6.85
N LEU A 78 4.26 -2.09 -6.64
CA LEU A 78 3.20 -2.80 -7.37
C LEU A 78 3.28 -2.52 -8.88
N ALA A 79 3.54 -1.28 -9.28
CA ALA A 79 3.68 -0.91 -10.68
C ALA A 79 4.88 -1.62 -11.35
N ASP A 80 6.02 -1.70 -10.67
CA ASP A 80 7.20 -2.38 -11.19
C ASP A 80 6.99 -3.90 -11.28
N ARG A 81 6.37 -4.50 -10.26
CA ARG A 81 6.05 -5.94 -10.30
C ARG A 81 5.08 -6.26 -11.43
N ALA A 82 4.04 -5.45 -11.61
CA ALA A 82 3.09 -5.62 -12.71
C ALA A 82 3.80 -5.52 -14.07
N ARG A 83 4.69 -4.55 -14.25
CA ARG A 83 5.50 -4.41 -15.47
C ARG A 83 6.39 -5.62 -15.72
N ILE A 84 7.09 -6.13 -14.69
CA ILE A 84 7.96 -7.30 -14.79
C ILE A 84 7.17 -8.56 -15.16
N LEU A 85 5.97 -8.70 -14.61
CA LEU A 85 5.12 -9.88 -14.81
C LEU A 85 4.18 -9.77 -16.04
N GLY A 86 4.19 -8.63 -16.74
CA GLY A 86 3.31 -8.40 -17.89
C GLY A 86 1.83 -8.29 -17.49
N VAL A 87 1.54 -7.76 -16.30
CA VAL A 87 0.18 -7.53 -15.80
C VAL A 87 -0.18 -6.06 -15.98
N ASP A 88 -1.32 -5.79 -16.64
CA ASP A 88 -1.85 -4.44 -16.74
C ASP A 88 -2.66 -4.09 -15.50
N LEU A 89 -2.34 -2.94 -14.89
CA LEU A 89 -3.09 -2.35 -13.79
C LEU A 89 -3.68 -1.01 -14.20
N GLY A 90 -4.85 -0.68 -13.65
CA GLY A 90 -5.41 0.67 -13.75
C GLY A 90 -4.65 1.73 -12.94
N LEU A 91 -3.52 1.35 -12.33
CA LEU A 91 -2.64 2.22 -11.56
C LEU A 91 -1.86 3.16 -12.48
N LYS A 92 -1.93 4.46 -12.20
CA LYS A 92 -1.17 5.51 -12.88
C LYS A 92 -0.35 6.28 -11.87
N LEU A 93 0.95 6.44 -12.17
CA LEU A 93 1.91 7.14 -11.32
C LEU A 93 2.43 8.39 -12.04
N CYS A 94 2.49 9.49 -11.31
CA CYS A 94 3.11 10.73 -11.75
C CYS A 94 4.13 11.19 -10.71
N LEU A 95 5.40 11.27 -11.07
CA LEU A 95 6.46 11.71 -10.17
C LEU A 95 6.14 13.12 -9.62
N ASP A 96 6.11 13.25 -8.31
CA ASP A 96 5.91 14.53 -7.63
C ASP A 96 7.21 14.97 -6.93
N ARG A 97 7.96 15.84 -7.58
CA ARG A 97 9.24 16.36 -7.08
C ARG A 97 9.12 17.25 -5.84
N ARG A 98 7.91 17.65 -5.49
CA ARG A 98 7.61 18.42 -4.25
C ARG A 98 7.55 17.53 -3.01
N LEU A 99 7.37 16.21 -3.19
CA LEU A 99 7.35 15.28 -2.08
C LEU A 99 8.77 14.92 -1.66
N THR A 100 9.11 15.27 -0.42
CA THR A 100 10.40 14.96 0.17
C THR A 100 10.42 13.51 0.67
N LEU A 101 11.48 12.78 0.39
CA LEU A 101 11.70 11.44 0.90
C LEU A 101 12.57 11.48 2.16
N GLN A 102 12.21 10.69 3.16
CA GLN A 102 13.05 10.49 4.35
C GLN A 102 14.11 9.39 4.16
N ARG A 103 13.96 8.58 3.12
CA ARG A 103 14.87 7.48 2.75
C ARG A 103 15.13 7.53 1.25
N ALA A 104 16.14 6.78 0.81
CA ALA A 104 16.35 6.58 -0.63
C ALA A 104 15.08 6.03 -1.29
N PRO A 105 14.75 6.49 -2.51
CA PRO A 105 13.65 5.92 -3.28
C PRO A 105 13.91 4.44 -3.59
N LEU A 106 12.87 3.73 -4.01
CA LEU A 106 13.04 2.37 -4.54
C LEU A 106 14.05 2.35 -5.68
N PRO A 107 14.79 1.24 -5.88
CA PRO A 107 15.68 1.07 -7.02
C PRO A 107 14.98 1.41 -8.34
N GLY A 108 15.63 2.23 -9.16
CA GLY A 108 15.08 2.71 -10.44
C GLY A 108 14.10 3.88 -10.38
N HIS A 109 13.80 4.38 -9.18
CA HIS A 109 12.89 5.51 -8.97
C HIS A 109 13.62 6.77 -8.48
N ALA A 110 13.10 7.95 -8.88
CA ALA A 110 13.69 9.25 -8.55
C ALA A 110 13.03 9.92 -7.33
N GLY A 111 11.96 9.37 -6.81
CA GLY A 111 11.21 9.98 -5.70
C GLY A 111 9.88 9.32 -5.42
N ALA A 112 8.94 10.09 -4.91
CA ALA A 112 7.57 9.67 -4.63
C ALA A 112 6.60 10.11 -5.71
N TYR A 113 5.42 9.50 -5.72
CA TYR A 113 4.45 9.67 -6.79
C TYR A 113 3.10 10.15 -6.28
N ARG A 114 2.45 11.00 -7.08
CA ARG A 114 0.98 11.10 -7.06
C ARG A 114 0.43 9.94 -7.87
N ALA A 115 -0.65 9.36 -7.39
CA ALA A 115 -1.23 8.20 -8.02
C ALA A 115 -2.75 8.31 -8.18
N SER A 116 -3.26 7.60 -9.16
CA SER A 116 -4.66 7.22 -9.26
C SER A 116 -4.75 5.75 -9.66
N TRP A 117 -5.81 5.07 -9.25
CA TRP A 117 -6.04 3.67 -9.60
C TRP A 117 -7.49 3.49 -10.06
N HIS A 118 -7.69 3.26 -11.37
CA HIS A 118 -9.00 3.40 -12.01
C HIS A 118 -9.62 4.76 -11.65
N ASP A 119 -10.83 4.79 -11.08
CA ASP A 119 -11.54 6.01 -10.68
C ASP A 119 -11.25 6.43 -9.22
N HIS A 120 -10.22 5.85 -8.59
CA HIS A 120 -9.83 6.20 -7.23
C HIS A 120 -8.65 7.16 -7.22
N GLY A 121 -8.75 8.20 -6.37
CA GLY A 121 -7.59 9.00 -5.97
C GLY A 121 -6.72 8.25 -4.97
N HIS A 122 -5.54 8.77 -4.68
CA HIS A 122 -4.63 8.24 -3.67
C HIS A 122 -4.33 9.26 -2.58
N LEU A 123 -4.31 8.79 -1.34
CA LEU A 123 -3.92 9.56 -0.17
C LEU A 123 -2.83 8.81 0.60
N ASP A 124 -1.65 9.42 0.71
CA ASP A 124 -0.59 8.88 1.54
C ASP A 124 -0.72 9.45 2.96
N THR A 125 -1.19 8.63 3.88
CA THR A 125 -1.44 9.03 5.26
C THR A 125 -0.14 9.36 6.01
N PHE A 126 1.00 8.81 5.59
CA PHE A 126 2.31 9.18 6.12
C PHE A 126 2.60 10.67 5.88
N ARG A 127 2.18 11.23 4.72
CA ARG A 127 2.37 12.64 4.39
C ARG A 127 1.58 13.57 5.30
N ILE A 128 0.42 13.12 5.78
CA ILE A 128 -0.42 13.91 6.69
C ILE A 128 0.10 13.86 8.12
N TYR A 129 0.45 12.67 8.59
CA TYR A 129 0.77 12.42 10.00
C TYR A 129 2.26 12.28 10.28
N GLY A 130 3.05 11.79 9.32
CA GLY A 130 4.48 11.54 9.48
C GLY A 130 5.34 12.79 9.34
N GLU A 131 4.95 13.73 8.47
CA GLU A 131 5.71 14.98 8.23
C GLU A 131 5.54 16.03 9.35
N SER A 132 4.45 15.94 10.12
CA SER A 132 4.18 16.88 11.23
C SER A 132 5.01 16.61 12.48
N GLN A 133 5.82 15.55 12.51
CA GLN A 133 6.62 15.16 13.66
C GLN A 133 8.11 15.40 13.43
N SER A 134 8.78 15.96 14.45
CA SER A 134 10.22 16.18 14.43
C SER A 134 10.98 14.87 14.16
N ALA A 135 12.11 14.97 13.48
CA ALA A 135 12.97 13.84 13.05
C ALA A 135 13.39 12.86 14.16
N ALA A 136 13.11 13.18 15.44
CA ALA A 136 13.40 12.35 16.60
C ALA A 136 12.36 11.25 16.88
N GLN A 137 11.15 11.34 16.31
CA GLN A 137 10.10 10.34 16.50
C GLN A 137 9.82 9.61 15.20
N ARG A 138 10.43 8.44 15.03
CA ARG A 138 10.08 7.51 13.96
C ARG A 138 8.70 6.94 14.21
N LEU A 139 7.67 7.56 13.64
CA LEU A 139 6.32 7.02 13.68
C LEU A 139 6.24 5.79 12.79
N SER A 140 6.20 4.63 13.41
CA SER A 140 5.69 3.42 12.77
C SER A 140 4.15 3.47 12.79
N LEU A 141 3.50 2.74 11.90
CA LEU A 141 2.05 2.50 11.96
C LEU A 141 1.60 2.05 13.36
N ARG A 142 2.42 1.23 14.02
CA ARG A 142 2.19 0.77 15.40
C ARG A 142 2.19 1.92 16.41
N SER A 143 3.10 2.88 16.26
CA SER A 143 3.17 4.06 17.14
C SER A 143 1.98 4.99 16.89
N LEU A 144 1.57 5.16 15.64
CA LEU A 144 0.41 5.96 15.28
C LEU A 144 -0.89 5.36 15.83
N ARG A 145 -1.06 4.03 15.76
CA ARG A 145 -2.23 3.34 16.37
C ARG A 145 -2.35 3.63 17.86
N ARG A 146 -1.24 3.68 18.59
CA ARG A 146 -1.23 4.07 20.01
C ARG A 146 -1.63 5.52 20.20
N LEU A 147 -1.14 6.42 19.35
CA LEU A 147 -1.40 7.87 19.47
C LEU A 147 -2.88 8.19 19.24
N VAL A 148 -3.54 7.50 18.30
CA VAL A 148 -4.97 7.70 18.01
C VAL A 148 -5.89 6.79 18.83
N GLY A 149 -5.37 6.06 19.82
CA GLY A 149 -6.17 5.25 20.75
C GLY A 149 -6.79 4.00 20.13
N LEU A 150 -6.35 3.56 18.97
CA LEU A 150 -6.79 2.32 18.37
C LEU A 150 -6.08 1.15 19.05
N GLY A 151 -6.85 0.31 19.77
CA GLY A 151 -6.35 -0.87 20.46
C GLY A 151 -5.59 -1.81 19.51
N ALA A 152 -4.53 -2.44 20.03
CA ALA A 152 -3.80 -3.46 19.30
C ALA A 152 -4.60 -4.76 19.34
N GLU A 153 -5.38 -5.07 18.33
CA GLU A 153 -5.74 -6.46 18.06
C GLU A 153 -4.54 -7.10 17.34
N SER A 154 -3.77 -7.86 18.10
CA SER A 154 -2.78 -8.76 17.54
C SER A 154 -3.53 -9.94 16.91
N VAL A 155 -3.62 -9.94 15.58
CA VAL A 155 -3.98 -11.15 14.84
C VAL A 155 -2.79 -12.11 14.97
N HIS A 156 -2.85 -13.02 15.92
CA HIS A 156 -1.97 -14.17 15.92
C HIS A 156 -2.44 -15.12 14.80
N PRO A 157 -1.58 -15.49 13.86
CA PRO A 157 -1.93 -16.57 12.94
C PRO A 157 -2.09 -17.85 13.76
N THR A 158 -3.31 -18.38 13.79
CA THR A 158 -3.61 -19.67 14.39
C THR A 158 -2.86 -20.73 13.59
N ARG A 159 -1.83 -21.30 14.19
CA ARG A 159 -1.10 -22.43 13.63
C ARG A 159 -2.04 -23.63 13.66
N THR A 160 -2.65 -23.96 12.54
CA THR A 160 -3.37 -25.22 12.38
C THR A 160 -2.34 -26.35 12.44
N GLN A 161 -2.28 -27.04 13.55
CA GLN A 161 -1.57 -28.33 13.65
C GLN A 161 -2.45 -29.37 12.95
N THR A 162 -1.96 -29.86 11.83
CA THR A 162 -2.51 -31.07 11.20
C THR A 162 -1.96 -32.27 11.97
N LEU A 163 -2.85 -33.08 12.51
CA LEU A 163 -2.57 -34.43 13.01
C LEU A 163 -2.32 -35.38 11.85
#